data_51d3f46e7877f9d293a4ecf13746f546
#
_entry.id   51d3f46e7877f9d293a4ecf13746f546
#
_cell.length_a   1.000
_cell.length_b   1.000
_cell.length_c   1.000
_cell.angle_alpha   90.00
_cell.angle_beta   90.00
_cell.angle_gamma   90.00
#
_symmetry.space_group_name_H-M   'P 1'
#
loop_
_entity.id
_entity.type
_entity.pdbx_description
1 polymer ?
#
loop_
_entity_poly.entity_id
_entity_poly.type
_entity_poly.pdbx_seq_one_letter_code
_entity_poly.pdbx_strand_id
1 'polypeptide(L)'
;DIQIIICLVWWSMSNKYRDPIHGFIEVRDLENKIINSSPFQRLRYIKQLAMTNMVFHGAEHTRFGHSLGVMHLASRAFCSAVKNGNYVFSDCKFEWYHQILRLIALTHDLGHAPFSHASESVFQDDLTHEAFTEKIITETEVADHIREIGKEFVKAYGPEYNITPELICNIYMGRDPGENSEYTFLKSFMD
;
A
#
# COMPACT_ATOMS: atom_id res chain seq x y z
N ASP A 1 7.69 24.05 -15.36
CA ASP A 1 8.41 22.98 -16.09
C ASP A 1 9.39 22.18 -15.21
N ILE A 2 9.70 22.65 -14.00
CA ILE A 2 10.48 21.91 -12.99
C ILE A 2 9.66 20.73 -12.40
N GLN A 3 8.35 20.86 -12.32
CA GLN A 3 7.40 19.82 -11.88
C GLN A 3 7.48 18.53 -12.71
N ILE A 4 7.74 18.66 -14.02
CA ILE A 4 7.93 17.51 -14.93
C ILE A 4 9.28 16.81 -14.69
N ILE A 5 10.30 17.55 -14.29
CA ILE A 5 11.66 17.01 -14.10
C ILE A 5 11.77 16.21 -12.80
N ILE A 6 11.14 16.65 -11.70
CA ILE A 6 11.16 15.94 -10.42
C ILE A 6 10.36 14.63 -10.52
N CYS A 7 9.19 14.64 -11.16
CA CYS A 7 8.47 13.42 -11.53
C CYS A 7 9.32 12.46 -12.38
N LEU A 8 10.13 12.97 -13.31
CA LEU A 8 10.94 12.18 -14.23
C LEU A 8 12.15 11.52 -13.55
N VAL A 9 12.74 12.10 -12.52
CA VAL A 9 13.92 11.53 -11.82
C VAL A 9 13.53 10.32 -10.95
N TRP A 10 12.35 10.33 -10.30
CA TRP A 10 11.83 9.18 -9.56
C TRP A 10 11.17 8.13 -10.46
N TRP A 11 10.82 8.49 -11.69
CA TRP A 11 10.17 7.60 -12.67
C TRP A 11 11.16 6.80 -13.50
N SER A 12 12.45 7.08 -13.42
CA SER A 12 13.44 6.55 -14.36
C SER A 12 13.74 5.05 -14.22
N MET A 13 13.29 4.39 -13.13
CA MET A 13 13.43 2.94 -12.94
C MET A 13 12.12 2.39 -12.30
N SER A 14 11.09 2.21 -13.12
CA SER A 14 9.85 1.59 -12.66
C SER A 14 9.72 0.16 -13.18
N ASN A 15 9.47 -0.77 -12.29
CA ASN A 15 9.05 -2.11 -12.66
C ASN A 15 7.59 -2.09 -13.13
N LYS A 16 7.23 -2.94 -14.10
CA LYS A 16 5.88 -3.01 -14.64
C LYS A 16 5.30 -4.41 -14.45
N TYR A 17 4.19 -4.47 -13.75
CA TYR A 17 3.41 -5.70 -13.60
C TYR A 17 2.26 -5.68 -14.59
N ARG A 18 2.16 -6.73 -15.42
CA ARG A 18 1.02 -6.86 -16.33
C ARG A 18 -0.18 -7.41 -15.57
N ASP A 19 -1.25 -6.64 -15.59
CA ASP A 19 -2.52 -6.98 -14.97
C ASP A 19 -3.62 -7.13 -16.02
N PRO A 20 -4.51 -8.13 -15.94
CA PRO A 20 -5.53 -8.37 -16.96
C PRO A 20 -6.62 -7.29 -17.01
N ILE A 21 -6.81 -6.53 -15.93
CA ILE A 21 -7.84 -5.47 -15.81
C ILE A 21 -7.23 -4.10 -16.04
N HIS A 22 -6.07 -3.84 -15.40
CA HIS A 22 -5.45 -2.50 -15.37
C HIS A 22 -4.36 -2.30 -16.45
N GLY A 23 -4.02 -3.34 -17.20
CA GLY A 23 -2.94 -3.29 -18.19
C GLY A 23 -1.57 -3.37 -17.52
N PHE A 24 -0.80 -2.29 -17.50
CA PHE A 24 0.48 -2.24 -16.82
C PHE A 24 0.38 -1.39 -15.55
N ILE A 25 0.66 -2.02 -14.41
CA ILE A 25 0.78 -1.37 -13.10
C ILE A 25 2.26 -1.01 -12.89
N GLU A 26 2.53 0.27 -12.72
CA GLU A 26 3.88 0.78 -12.46
C GLU A 26 4.19 0.73 -10.97
N VAL A 27 5.37 0.21 -10.64
CA VAL A 27 5.85 -0.02 -9.29
C VAL A 27 7.24 0.59 -9.14
N ARG A 28 7.47 1.38 -8.10
CA ARG A 28 8.79 1.97 -7.78
C ARG A 28 9.76 0.88 -7.31
N ASP A 29 11.05 1.05 -7.50
CA ASP A 29 12.06 0.02 -7.18
C ASP A 29 11.99 -0.45 -5.72
N LEU A 30 11.83 0.47 -4.77
CA LEU A 30 11.73 0.10 -3.35
C LEU A 30 10.39 -0.57 -3.02
N GLU A 31 9.28 -0.19 -3.66
CA GLU A 31 8.01 -0.92 -3.56
C GLU A 31 8.15 -2.33 -4.12
N ASN A 32 8.93 -2.49 -5.19
CA ASN A 32 9.20 -3.80 -5.78
C ASN A 32 9.95 -4.73 -4.82
N LYS A 33 10.78 -4.20 -3.91
CA LYS A 33 11.38 -5.00 -2.83
C LYS A 33 10.32 -5.55 -1.88
N ILE A 34 9.31 -4.74 -1.50
CA ILE A 34 8.18 -5.18 -0.68
C ILE A 34 7.39 -6.27 -1.41
N ILE A 35 7.10 -6.08 -2.70
CA ILE A 35 6.37 -7.05 -3.51
C ILE A 35 7.14 -8.39 -3.61
N ASN A 36 8.46 -8.35 -3.68
CA ASN A 36 9.31 -9.54 -3.74
C ASN A 36 9.58 -10.17 -2.35
N SER A 37 9.17 -9.54 -1.26
CA SER A 37 9.31 -10.10 0.08
C SER A 37 8.45 -11.35 0.29
N SER A 38 8.90 -12.24 1.16
CA SER A 38 8.20 -13.50 1.46
C SER A 38 6.75 -13.28 1.93
N PRO A 39 6.45 -12.33 2.84
CA PRO A 39 5.08 -12.04 3.26
C PRO A 39 4.17 -11.63 2.10
N PHE A 40 4.68 -10.82 1.16
CA PHE A 40 3.87 -10.38 0.02
C PHE A 40 3.70 -11.48 -1.03
N GLN A 41 4.75 -12.25 -1.33
CA GLN A 41 4.68 -13.36 -2.29
C GLN A 41 3.70 -14.46 -1.83
N ARG A 42 3.51 -14.64 -0.53
CA ARG A 42 2.50 -15.55 0.04
C ARG A 42 1.09 -15.26 -0.47
N LEU A 43 0.75 -13.98 -0.74
CA LEU A 43 -0.56 -13.57 -1.25
C LEU A 43 -0.93 -14.18 -2.61
N ARG A 44 0.03 -14.72 -3.37
CA ARG A 44 -0.23 -15.46 -4.62
C ARG A 44 -1.01 -16.74 -4.40
N TYR A 45 -0.94 -17.30 -3.20
CA TYR A 45 -1.58 -18.55 -2.82
C TYR A 45 -2.88 -18.34 -2.05
N ILE A 46 -3.28 -17.09 -1.79
CA ILE A 46 -4.49 -16.76 -1.04
C ILE A 46 -5.51 -16.17 -2.01
N LYS A 47 -6.60 -16.93 -2.21
CA LYS A 47 -7.73 -16.47 -3.04
C LYS A 47 -8.44 -15.29 -2.36
N GLN A 48 -8.79 -14.26 -3.14
CA GLN A 48 -9.51 -13.08 -2.62
C GLN A 48 -10.88 -13.46 -2.05
N LEU A 49 -11.60 -14.34 -2.74
CA LEU A 49 -12.96 -14.76 -2.40
C LEU A 49 -13.01 -16.14 -1.74
N ALA A 50 -11.97 -16.50 -0.99
CA ALA A 50 -11.89 -17.77 -0.27
C ALA A 50 -12.23 -18.98 -1.17
N MET A 51 -13.29 -19.74 -0.86
CA MET A 51 -13.72 -20.94 -1.57
C MET A 51 -14.74 -20.66 -2.69
N THR A 52 -15.05 -19.42 -2.98
CA THR A 52 -16.06 -19.05 -3.99
C THR A 52 -15.75 -19.62 -5.38
N ASN A 53 -14.47 -19.83 -5.71
CA ASN A 53 -14.05 -20.46 -6.95
C ASN A 53 -14.54 -21.91 -7.13
N MET A 54 -14.93 -22.58 -6.06
CA MET A 54 -15.53 -23.93 -6.12
C MET A 54 -16.93 -23.89 -6.77
N VAL A 55 -17.61 -22.75 -6.75
CA VAL A 55 -18.94 -22.54 -7.32
C VAL A 55 -18.86 -21.63 -8.55
N PHE A 56 -18.07 -20.58 -8.49
CA PHE A 56 -17.89 -19.58 -9.56
C PHE A 56 -16.49 -19.68 -10.15
N HIS A 57 -16.33 -20.35 -11.27
CA HIS A 57 -15.05 -20.61 -11.92
C HIS A 57 -14.25 -19.36 -12.27
N GLY A 58 -14.88 -18.18 -12.36
CA GLY A 58 -14.19 -16.91 -12.58
C GLY A 58 -13.56 -16.28 -11.32
N ALA A 59 -13.83 -16.82 -10.12
CA ALA A 59 -13.36 -16.30 -8.83
C ALA A 59 -11.95 -16.80 -8.48
N GLU A 60 -11.03 -16.80 -9.46
CA GLU A 60 -9.69 -17.37 -9.34
C GLU A 60 -8.64 -16.35 -8.88
N HIS A 61 -8.96 -15.05 -8.83
CA HIS A 61 -8.01 -14.01 -8.49
C HIS A 61 -7.52 -14.11 -7.04
N THR A 62 -6.26 -13.72 -6.85
CA THR A 62 -5.56 -13.81 -5.57
C THR A 62 -5.41 -12.44 -4.93
N ARG A 63 -5.13 -12.42 -3.62
CA ARG A 63 -4.83 -11.17 -2.89
C ARG A 63 -3.58 -10.46 -3.42
N PHE A 64 -2.65 -11.17 -4.03
CA PHE A 64 -1.51 -10.56 -4.70
C PHE A 64 -1.93 -9.59 -5.81
N GLY A 65 -2.77 -10.03 -6.75
CA GLY A 65 -3.29 -9.17 -7.82
C GLY A 65 -4.17 -8.06 -7.28
N HIS A 66 -5.02 -8.37 -6.29
CA HIS A 66 -5.86 -7.38 -5.60
C HIS A 66 -5.03 -6.25 -5.00
N SER A 67 -4.01 -6.53 -4.20
CA SER A 67 -3.16 -5.51 -3.56
C SER A 67 -2.46 -4.61 -4.58
N LEU A 68 -1.97 -5.17 -5.69
CA LEU A 68 -1.41 -4.38 -6.79
C LEU A 68 -2.48 -3.47 -7.44
N GLY A 69 -3.68 -4.01 -7.67
CA GLY A 69 -4.80 -3.27 -8.24
C GLY A 69 -5.25 -2.13 -7.33
N VAL A 70 -5.38 -2.37 -6.02
CA VAL A 70 -5.74 -1.35 -5.01
C VAL A 70 -4.69 -0.24 -4.97
N MET A 71 -3.41 -0.57 -4.92
CA MET A 71 -2.33 0.43 -5.01
C MET A 71 -2.43 1.28 -6.27
N HIS A 72 -2.68 0.65 -7.43
CA HIS A 72 -2.82 1.36 -8.69
C HIS A 72 -4.02 2.32 -8.71
N LEU A 73 -5.19 1.85 -8.24
CA LEU A 73 -6.40 2.65 -8.22
C LEU A 73 -6.33 3.79 -7.20
N ALA A 74 -5.85 3.54 -5.99
CA ALA A 74 -5.65 4.56 -4.96
C ALA A 74 -4.69 5.66 -5.46
N SER A 75 -3.58 5.27 -6.09
CA SER A 75 -2.64 6.20 -6.72
C SER A 75 -3.33 7.09 -7.76
N ARG A 76 -4.12 6.51 -8.66
CA ARG A 76 -4.86 7.26 -9.69
C ARG A 76 -5.93 8.17 -9.10
N ALA A 77 -6.67 7.69 -8.10
CA ALA A 77 -7.69 8.47 -7.41
C ALA A 77 -7.08 9.70 -6.73
N PHE A 78 -5.97 9.52 -6.01
CA PHE A 78 -5.24 10.62 -5.37
C PHE A 78 -4.75 11.66 -6.38
N CYS A 79 -4.06 11.22 -7.44
CA CYS A 79 -3.59 12.13 -8.50
C CYS A 79 -4.75 12.89 -9.16
N SER A 80 -5.89 12.22 -9.38
CA SER A 80 -7.08 12.84 -9.95
C SER A 80 -7.69 13.89 -9.01
N ALA A 81 -7.80 13.59 -7.72
CA ALA A 81 -8.33 14.49 -6.70
C ALA A 81 -7.48 15.78 -6.59
N VAL A 82 -6.15 15.62 -6.56
CA VAL A 82 -5.23 16.76 -6.54
C VAL A 82 -5.33 17.58 -7.84
N LYS A 83 -5.34 16.92 -8.99
CA LYS A 83 -5.46 17.60 -10.30
C LYS A 83 -6.78 18.38 -10.43
N ASN A 84 -7.86 17.88 -9.86
CA ASN A 84 -9.17 18.54 -9.90
C ASN A 84 -9.34 19.62 -8.82
N GLY A 85 -8.28 19.93 -8.07
CA GLY A 85 -8.27 21.01 -7.08
C GLY A 85 -8.96 20.68 -5.76
N ASN A 86 -9.28 19.40 -5.50
CA ASN A 86 -9.84 18.96 -4.21
C ASN A 86 -8.83 19.08 -3.07
N TYR A 87 -7.54 18.97 -3.40
CA TYR A 87 -6.42 19.12 -2.48
C TYR A 87 -5.31 19.96 -3.14
N VAL A 88 -4.67 20.81 -2.34
CA VAL A 88 -3.54 21.63 -2.80
C VAL A 88 -2.34 21.35 -1.88
N PHE A 89 -1.29 20.78 -2.44
CA PHE A 89 -0.07 20.45 -1.74
C PHE A 89 1.15 21.07 -2.42
N SER A 90 2.23 21.29 -1.66
CA SER A 90 3.57 21.46 -2.25
C SER A 90 4.03 20.14 -2.90
N ASP A 91 4.98 20.23 -3.84
CA ASP A 91 5.49 19.04 -4.56
C ASP A 91 6.01 17.97 -3.58
N CYS A 92 6.75 18.37 -2.53
CA CYS A 92 7.26 17.46 -1.51
C CYS A 92 6.12 16.76 -0.75
N LYS A 93 5.10 17.50 -0.31
CA LYS A 93 3.93 16.94 0.38
C LYS A 93 3.13 16.02 -0.54
N PHE A 94 2.97 16.38 -1.81
CA PHE A 94 2.29 15.53 -2.79
C PHE A 94 2.99 14.17 -2.92
N GLU A 95 4.30 14.15 -3.18
CA GLU A 95 5.06 12.91 -3.33
C GLU A 95 5.05 12.07 -2.05
N TRP A 96 5.12 12.70 -0.89
CA TRP A 96 5.10 12.05 0.39
C TRP A 96 3.75 11.39 0.70
N TYR A 97 2.63 12.12 0.57
CA TYR A 97 1.29 11.55 0.73
C TYR A 97 1.00 10.47 -0.29
N HIS A 98 1.40 10.68 -1.54
CA HIS A 98 1.24 9.71 -2.61
C HIS A 98 1.98 8.40 -2.29
N GLN A 99 3.23 8.48 -1.80
CA GLN A 99 3.99 7.30 -1.40
C GLN A 99 3.37 6.57 -0.20
N ILE A 100 2.94 7.30 0.82
CA ILE A 100 2.26 6.74 1.99
C ILE A 100 1.00 5.98 1.54
N LEU A 101 0.14 6.61 0.74
CA LEU A 101 -1.08 5.99 0.23
C LEU A 101 -0.80 4.72 -0.57
N ARG A 102 0.22 4.74 -1.43
CA ARG A 102 0.63 3.57 -2.19
C ARG A 102 1.10 2.43 -1.29
N LEU A 103 1.85 2.74 -0.23
CA LEU A 103 2.31 1.73 0.74
C LEU A 103 1.15 1.14 1.53
N ILE A 104 0.21 1.95 2.02
CA ILE A 104 -0.99 1.47 2.70
C ILE A 104 -1.77 0.55 1.77
N ALA A 105 -2.06 1.00 0.55
CA ALA A 105 -2.81 0.24 -0.43
C ALA A 105 -2.12 -1.08 -0.83
N LEU A 106 -0.79 -1.09 -0.90
CA LEU A 106 -0.01 -2.29 -1.22
C LEU A 106 -0.04 -3.31 -0.08
N THR A 107 -0.01 -2.85 1.17
CA THR A 107 0.24 -3.72 2.34
C THR A 107 -1.01 -4.07 3.15
N HIS A 108 -2.17 -3.46 2.88
CA HIS A 108 -3.39 -3.60 3.70
C HIS A 108 -3.84 -5.05 3.93
N ASP A 109 -3.63 -5.93 2.96
CA ASP A 109 -4.09 -7.32 2.97
C ASP A 109 -3.02 -8.34 3.42
N LEU A 110 -1.84 -7.89 3.87
CA LEU A 110 -0.72 -8.80 4.21
C LEU A 110 -1.06 -9.81 5.31
N GLY A 111 -1.95 -9.46 6.22
CA GLY A 111 -2.31 -10.31 7.36
C GLY A 111 -3.33 -11.40 7.05
N HIS A 112 -3.94 -11.41 5.88
CA HIS A 112 -4.94 -12.43 5.57
C HIS A 112 -4.37 -13.84 5.49
N ALA A 113 -5.10 -14.78 6.09
CA ALA A 113 -4.85 -16.21 5.99
C ALA A 113 -5.60 -16.85 4.79
N PRO A 114 -5.26 -18.10 4.42
CA PRO A 114 -6.09 -18.89 3.52
C PRO A 114 -7.54 -18.92 4.01
N PHE A 115 -8.50 -18.86 3.09
CA PHE A 115 -9.94 -18.76 3.34
C PHE A 115 -10.41 -17.41 3.91
N SER A 116 -9.55 -16.38 3.93
CA SER A 116 -9.93 -15.02 4.30
C SER A 116 -10.61 -14.95 5.68
N HIS A 117 -11.69 -14.20 5.84
CA HIS A 117 -12.40 -14.05 7.11
C HIS A 117 -12.91 -15.35 7.74
N ALA A 118 -13.16 -16.39 6.92
CA ALA A 118 -13.58 -17.69 7.46
C ALA A 118 -12.51 -18.35 8.34
N SER A 119 -11.23 -18.02 8.15
CA SER A 119 -10.14 -18.53 8.98
C SER A 119 -9.94 -17.76 10.28
N GLU A 120 -10.51 -16.58 10.43
CA GLU A 120 -10.36 -15.78 11.66
C GLU A 120 -10.97 -16.47 12.89
N SER A 121 -12.02 -17.27 12.67
CA SER A 121 -12.64 -18.06 13.75
C SER A 121 -11.73 -19.11 14.41
N VAL A 122 -10.60 -19.44 13.77
CA VAL A 122 -9.60 -20.38 14.32
C VAL A 122 -8.33 -19.69 14.82
N PHE A 123 -8.27 -18.37 14.75
CA PHE A 123 -7.16 -17.62 15.34
C PHE A 123 -7.26 -17.64 16.87
N GLN A 124 -6.11 -17.75 17.52
CA GLN A 124 -6.05 -17.61 18.99
C GLN A 124 -6.25 -16.14 19.39
N ASP A 125 -6.82 -15.91 20.55
CA ASP A 125 -6.96 -14.59 21.20
C ASP A 125 -7.79 -13.57 20.39
N ASP A 126 -8.78 -14.03 19.59
CA ASP A 126 -9.65 -13.18 18.75
C ASP A 126 -8.87 -12.21 17.84
N LEU A 127 -7.67 -12.61 17.40
CA LEU A 127 -6.83 -11.82 16.51
C LEU A 127 -7.50 -11.69 15.13
N THR A 128 -7.48 -10.47 14.60
CA THR A 128 -7.99 -10.17 13.25
C THR A 128 -6.85 -10.15 12.22
N HIS A 129 -7.20 -10.19 10.94
CA HIS A 129 -6.22 -10.04 9.87
C HIS A 129 -5.50 -8.67 9.94
N GLU A 130 -6.15 -7.62 10.44
CA GLU A 130 -5.49 -6.32 10.63
C GLU A 130 -4.35 -6.40 11.66
N ALA A 131 -4.56 -7.12 12.78
CA ALA A 131 -3.52 -7.32 13.79
C ALA A 131 -2.32 -8.07 13.21
N PHE A 132 -2.55 -9.07 12.33
CA PHE A 132 -1.48 -9.74 11.61
C PHE A 132 -0.84 -8.84 10.56
N THR A 133 -1.61 -8.01 9.86
CA THR A 133 -1.07 -7.01 8.92
C THR A 133 -0.10 -6.07 9.64
N GLU A 134 -0.49 -5.54 10.82
CA GLU A 134 0.37 -4.68 11.63
C GLU A 134 1.68 -5.39 12.00
N LYS A 135 1.62 -6.63 12.52
CA LYS A 135 2.83 -7.40 12.85
C LYS A 135 3.73 -7.62 11.63
N ILE A 136 3.16 -7.95 10.48
CA ILE A 136 3.95 -8.15 9.25
C ILE A 136 4.62 -6.84 8.82
N ILE A 137 3.91 -5.73 8.86
CA ILE A 137 4.45 -4.42 8.47
C ILE A 137 5.53 -3.94 9.43
N THR A 138 5.45 -4.27 10.73
CA THR A 138 6.36 -3.73 11.75
C THR A 138 7.52 -4.68 12.11
N GLU A 139 7.33 -6.00 11.99
CA GLU A 139 8.24 -7.00 12.55
C GLU A 139 8.96 -7.87 11.50
N THR A 140 8.68 -7.68 10.19
CA THR A 140 9.29 -8.49 9.13
C THR A 140 10.20 -7.64 8.21
N GLU A 141 10.77 -8.27 7.19
CA GLU A 141 11.55 -7.59 6.14
C GLU A 141 10.78 -6.45 5.44
N VAL A 142 9.45 -6.47 5.49
CA VAL A 142 8.61 -5.37 4.98
C VAL A 142 8.91 -4.07 5.73
N ALA A 143 9.11 -4.15 7.06
CA ALA A 143 9.50 -3.00 7.87
C ALA A 143 10.80 -2.36 7.38
N ASP A 144 11.80 -3.18 7.06
CA ASP A 144 13.10 -2.69 6.62
C ASP A 144 13.01 -1.98 5.26
N HIS A 145 12.20 -2.52 4.35
CA HIS A 145 11.96 -1.88 3.05
C HIS A 145 11.19 -0.56 3.20
N ILE A 146 10.19 -0.47 4.09
CA ILE A 146 9.49 0.78 4.37
C ILE A 146 10.44 1.81 4.98
N ARG A 147 11.30 1.40 5.92
CA ARG A 147 12.33 2.30 6.50
C ARG A 147 13.33 2.78 5.45
N GLU A 148 13.68 1.93 4.48
CA GLU A 148 14.56 2.33 3.35
C GLU A 148 13.88 3.42 2.51
N ILE A 149 12.60 3.28 2.19
CA ILE A 149 11.81 4.32 1.50
C ILE A 149 11.81 5.62 2.33
N GLY A 150 11.55 5.54 3.64
CA GLY A 150 11.58 6.70 4.53
C GLY A 150 12.93 7.43 4.51
N LYS A 151 14.04 6.70 4.54
CA LYS A 151 15.39 7.29 4.45
C LYS A 151 15.62 8.04 3.13
N GLU A 152 15.13 7.51 2.00
CA GLU A 152 15.21 8.20 0.72
C GLU A 152 14.39 9.51 0.72
N PHE A 153 13.21 9.51 1.34
CA PHE A 153 12.39 10.72 1.49
C PHE A 153 13.05 11.75 2.40
N VAL A 154 13.62 11.35 3.53
CA VAL A 154 14.39 12.23 4.41
C VAL A 154 15.57 12.86 3.68
N LYS A 155 16.30 12.06 2.90
CA LYS A 155 17.43 12.54 2.10
C LYS A 155 17.01 13.54 1.02
N ALA A 156 15.85 13.34 0.40
CA ALA A 156 15.38 14.17 -0.70
C ALA A 156 14.70 15.46 -0.24
N TYR A 157 13.92 15.40 0.84
CA TYR A 157 12.97 16.46 1.22
C TYR A 157 13.15 16.99 2.65
N GLY A 158 13.82 16.26 3.53
CA GLY A 158 14.04 16.67 4.93
C GLY A 158 13.45 15.67 5.94
N PRO A 159 13.85 15.80 7.23
CA PRO A 159 13.50 14.84 8.27
C PRO A 159 12.00 14.75 8.56
N GLU A 160 11.22 15.80 8.28
CA GLU A 160 9.77 15.84 8.44
C GLU A 160 9.01 14.91 7.47
N TYR A 161 9.65 14.49 6.37
CA TYR A 161 9.06 13.61 5.36
C TYR A 161 9.41 12.14 5.57
N ASN A 162 9.84 11.75 6.78
CA ASN A 162 10.13 10.36 7.08
C ASN A 162 8.88 9.48 6.95
N ILE A 163 9.06 8.26 6.42
CA ILE A 163 8.02 7.24 6.32
C ILE A 163 8.46 6.05 7.17
N THR A 164 7.64 5.67 8.15
CA THR A 164 7.93 4.55 9.05
C THR A 164 6.84 3.48 8.98
N PRO A 165 7.14 2.22 9.33
CA PRO A 165 6.13 1.17 9.44
C PRO A 165 4.98 1.55 10.36
N GLU A 166 5.29 2.19 11.49
CA GLU A 166 4.31 2.62 12.49
C GLU A 166 3.36 3.70 11.93
N LEU A 167 3.89 4.64 11.12
CA LEU A 167 3.08 5.65 10.43
C LEU A 167 2.08 4.99 9.49
N ILE A 168 2.53 4.02 8.67
CA ILE A 168 1.67 3.28 7.75
C ILE A 168 0.57 2.54 8.50
N CYS A 169 0.91 1.82 9.57
CA CYS A 169 -0.05 1.10 10.40
C CYS A 169 -1.07 2.04 11.08
N ASN A 170 -0.62 3.16 11.64
CA ASN A 170 -1.51 4.10 12.32
C ASN A 170 -2.56 4.68 11.37
N ILE A 171 -2.15 5.08 10.15
CA ILE A 171 -3.09 5.59 9.15
C ILE A 171 -4.06 4.49 8.70
N TYR A 172 -3.55 3.28 8.39
CA TYR A 172 -4.37 2.14 7.98
C TYR A 172 -5.42 1.78 9.04
N MET A 173 -5.02 1.70 10.31
CA MET A 173 -5.90 1.36 11.43
C MET A 173 -6.83 2.52 11.85
N GLY A 174 -6.67 3.71 11.28
CA GLY A 174 -7.39 4.91 11.72
C GLY A 174 -7.03 5.34 13.14
N ARG A 175 -5.85 4.97 13.62
CA ARG A 175 -5.29 5.42 14.90
C ARG A 175 -4.65 6.78 14.67
N ASP A 176 -5.41 7.84 14.97
CA ASP A 176 -4.92 9.20 14.83
C ASP A 176 -4.06 9.60 16.04
N PRO A 177 -2.85 10.13 15.85
CA PRO A 177 -2.06 10.68 16.94
C PRO A 177 -2.58 12.03 17.48
N GLY A 178 -3.69 12.58 16.99
CA GLY A 178 -4.30 13.83 17.47
C GLY A 178 -5.35 14.39 16.54
N GLU A 179 -6.26 15.23 17.09
CA GLU A 179 -7.44 15.81 16.42
C GLU A 179 -7.17 16.65 15.15
N ASN A 180 -5.90 16.83 14.75
CA ASN A 180 -5.46 17.58 13.58
C ASN A 180 -4.46 16.81 12.71
N SER A 181 -4.51 15.47 12.64
CA SER A 181 -3.54 14.78 11.82
C SER A 181 -3.77 15.06 10.34
N GLU A 182 -2.72 15.54 9.71
CA GLU A 182 -2.69 15.85 8.29
C GLU A 182 -2.93 14.61 7.40
N TYR A 183 -3.09 13.40 7.99
CA TYR A 183 -3.14 12.12 7.27
C TYR A 183 -4.51 11.48 7.17
N THR A 184 -5.48 11.90 7.98
CA THR A 184 -6.81 11.25 8.04
C THR A 184 -7.51 11.18 6.69
N PHE A 185 -7.28 12.17 5.83
CA PHE A 185 -7.84 12.18 4.49
C PHE A 185 -7.31 11.04 3.59
N LEU A 186 -6.11 10.49 3.87
CA LEU A 186 -5.57 9.39 3.07
C LEU A 186 -6.39 8.10 3.23
N LYS A 187 -7.01 7.89 4.39
CA LYS A 187 -7.87 6.73 4.62
C LYS A 187 -9.08 6.74 3.69
N SER A 188 -9.64 7.92 3.36
CA SER A 188 -10.78 8.03 2.46
C SER A 188 -10.52 7.56 1.01
N PHE A 189 -9.27 7.32 0.64
CA PHE A 189 -8.93 6.70 -0.64
C PHE A 189 -8.86 5.18 -0.57
N MET A 190 -9.02 4.59 0.63
CA MET A 190 -9.00 3.14 0.87
C MET A 190 -10.40 2.58 1.15
N ASP A 191 -11.34 3.44 1.61
CA ASP A 191 -12.75 3.14 1.86
C ASP A 191 -13.56 3.29 0.55
#